data_488dbe6ca4b612dcd48b3815e90ac462
#
_entry.id   488dbe6ca4b612dcd48b3815e90ac462
#
_cell.length_a   1.000
_cell.length_b   1.000
_cell.length_c   1.000
_cell.angle_alpha   90.00
_cell.angle_beta   90.00
_cell.angle_gamma   90.00
#
_symmetry.space_group_name_H-M   'P 1'
#
loop_
_entity.id
_entity.type
_entity.pdbx_description
1 polymer ?
#
loop_
_entity_poly.entity_id
_entity_poly.type
_entity_poly.pdbx_seq_one_letter_code
_entity_poly.pdbx_strand_id
1 'polypeptide(L)'
;MMKRWMAALAAMLGLTLCVATSVQAADLENTLYLDLTYGRVVIEMRPDLAPNHVKRIKELVRQHFYDGVPFHRVIAGFMAQTGDPTGTGTGGSGQNIKAEFSSEHHVRGTVSMARANDPDSADSQFFICFANADFLDGKYTIWGMVVSGMEFVDQIHKGPEADNGAVPEGERDKIVKMKVAADAK
;
A
#
# COMPACT_ATOMS: atom_id res chain seq x y z
N MET A 1 -74.89 -19.28 35.92
CA MET A 1 -73.88 -18.15 35.92
C MET A 1 -72.64 -18.60 35.19
N MET A 2 -72.48 -18.18 33.91
CA MET A 2 -71.38 -18.57 33.06
C MET A 2 -70.37 -17.44 33.05
N LYS A 3 -69.13 -17.66 33.53
CA LYS A 3 -67.96 -16.68 33.38
C LYS A 3 -67.27 -16.94 32.09
N ARG A 4 -67.30 -15.93 31.18
CA ARG A 4 -66.57 -15.90 29.93
C ARG A 4 -65.12 -15.48 30.22
N TRP A 5 -64.15 -16.30 29.81
CA TRP A 5 -62.71 -15.97 29.80
C TRP A 5 -62.39 -15.45 28.44
N MET A 6 -61.94 -14.18 28.38
CA MET A 6 -61.36 -13.59 27.18
C MET A 6 -59.84 -13.81 27.22
N ALA A 7 -59.31 -14.57 26.26
CA ALA A 7 -57.90 -14.71 26.06
C ALA A 7 -57.42 -13.57 25.12
N ALA A 8 -56.53 -12.73 25.62
CA ALA A 8 -55.86 -11.69 24.82
C ALA A 8 -54.62 -12.30 24.15
N LEU A 9 -54.61 -12.38 22.81
CA LEU A 9 -53.45 -12.73 22.01
C LEU A 9 -52.61 -11.48 21.82
N ALA A 10 -51.42 -11.40 22.42
CA ALA A 10 -50.43 -10.38 22.15
C ALA A 10 -49.57 -10.82 20.96
N ALA A 11 -49.75 -10.18 19.81
CA ALA A 11 -48.88 -10.36 18.64
C ALA A 11 -47.59 -9.54 18.84
N MET A 12 -46.46 -10.22 19.12
CA MET A 12 -45.15 -9.64 19.07
C MET A 12 -44.71 -9.50 17.60
N LEU A 13 -44.74 -8.27 17.09
CA LEU A 13 -44.13 -7.92 15.78
C LEU A 13 -42.63 -7.80 15.99
N GLY A 14 -41.87 -8.83 15.62
CA GLY A 14 -40.41 -8.80 15.61
C GLY A 14 -39.92 -7.92 14.45
N LEU A 15 -39.45 -6.72 14.75
CA LEU A 15 -38.78 -5.82 13.79
C LEU A 15 -37.36 -6.32 13.57
N THR A 16 -37.15 -7.10 12.50
CA THR A 16 -35.80 -7.52 12.06
C THR A 16 -35.13 -6.32 11.44
N LEU A 17 -34.19 -5.69 12.18
CA LEU A 17 -33.36 -4.61 11.68
C LEU A 17 -32.31 -5.23 10.73
N CYS A 18 -32.56 -5.15 9.41
CA CYS A 18 -31.55 -5.46 8.41
C CYS A 18 -30.49 -4.36 8.45
N VAL A 19 -29.35 -4.63 9.09
CA VAL A 19 -28.16 -3.78 8.97
C VAL A 19 -27.59 -4.01 7.57
N ALA A 20 -27.93 -3.12 6.63
CA ALA A 20 -27.29 -3.09 5.34
C ALA A 20 -25.84 -2.59 5.55
N THR A 21 -24.86 -3.50 5.54
CA THR A 21 -23.46 -3.15 5.39
C THR A 21 -23.29 -2.59 3.98
N SER A 22 -23.14 -1.27 3.86
CA SER A 22 -22.74 -0.64 2.60
C SER A 22 -21.32 -1.13 2.26
N VAL A 23 -21.22 -2.03 1.29
CA VAL A 23 -19.93 -2.30 0.64
C VAL A 23 -19.55 -1.01 -0.09
N GLN A 24 -18.60 -0.27 0.46
CA GLN A 24 -18.04 0.90 -0.19
C GLN A 24 -17.46 0.45 -1.53
N ALA A 25 -17.97 1.01 -2.63
CA ALA A 25 -17.37 0.75 -3.95
C ALA A 25 -15.90 1.15 -3.90
N ALA A 26 -15.01 0.26 -4.35
CA ALA A 26 -13.59 0.56 -4.39
C ALA A 26 -13.33 1.84 -5.22
N ASP A 27 -12.59 2.79 -4.67
CA ASP A 27 -12.13 3.97 -5.40
C ASP A 27 -11.00 3.54 -6.35
N LEU A 28 -11.40 3.15 -7.57
CA LEU A 28 -10.48 2.63 -8.58
C LEU A 28 -9.42 3.66 -8.99
N GLU A 29 -9.71 4.96 -8.90
CA GLU A 29 -8.73 6.00 -9.19
C GLU A 29 -7.64 6.09 -8.10
N ASN A 30 -7.95 5.74 -6.87
CA ASN A 30 -6.99 5.70 -5.77
C ASN A 30 -6.60 4.26 -5.37
N THR A 31 -6.80 3.29 -6.27
CA THR A 31 -6.33 1.91 -6.13
C THR A 31 -5.23 1.62 -7.13
N LEU A 32 -4.11 1.04 -6.68
CA LEU A 32 -3.03 0.55 -7.53
C LEU A 32 -2.98 -0.98 -7.53
N TYR A 33 -2.75 -1.54 -8.70
CA TYR A 33 -2.33 -2.93 -8.89
C TYR A 33 -0.82 -2.96 -9.12
N LEU A 34 -0.12 -3.66 -8.24
CA LEU A 34 1.30 -3.96 -8.36
C LEU A 34 1.42 -5.46 -8.62
N ASP A 35 1.72 -5.83 -9.85
CA ASP A 35 1.85 -7.22 -10.27
C ASP A 35 3.30 -7.68 -10.05
N LEU A 36 3.46 -8.70 -9.24
CA LEU A 36 4.70 -9.44 -9.00
C LEU A 36 4.64 -10.79 -9.71
N THR A 37 5.77 -11.48 -9.83
CA THR A 37 5.81 -12.87 -10.35
C THR A 37 4.95 -13.82 -9.51
N TYR A 38 4.81 -13.51 -8.22
CA TYR A 38 4.06 -14.31 -7.23
C TYR A 38 2.56 -14.05 -7.23
N GLY A 39 2.11 -12.89 -7.74
CA GLY A 39 0.71 -12.49 -7.78
C GLY A 39 0.51 -10.98 -7.68
N ARG A 40 -0.76 -10.57 -7.63
CA ARG A 40 -1.15 -9.16 -7.58
C ARG A 40 -1.23 -8.66 -6.14
N VAL A 41 -0.54 -7.56 -5.89
CA VAL A 41 -0.67 -6.75 -4.69
C VAL A 41 -1.59 -5.58 -4.99
N VAL A 42 -2.57 -5.34 -4.12
CA VAL A 42 -3.51 -4.22 -4.23
C VAL A 42 -3.16 -3.18 -3.18
N ILE A 43 -2.88 -1.96 -3.63
CA ILE A 43 -2.52 -0.84 -2.76
C ILE A 43 -3.63 0.21 -2.84
N GLU A 44 -4.21 0.56 -1.71
CA GLU A 44 -5.06 1.74 -1.56
C GLU A 44 -4.16 2.95 -1.34
N MET A 45 -4.23 3.92 -2.26
CA MET A 45 -3.48 5.18 -2.15
C MET A 45 -4.20 6.13 -1.19
N ARG A 46 -3.43 6.94 -0.48
CA ARG A 46 -3.90 7.86 0.56
C ARG A 46 -3.67 9.33 0.15
N PRO A 47 -4.45 9.85 -0.83
CA PRO A 47 -4.36 11.26 -1.23
C PRO A 47 -4.78 12.23 -0.12
N ASP A 48 -5.49 11.76 0.90
CA ASP A 48 -5.80 12.48 2.12
C ASP A 48 -4.57 12.78 2.98
N LEU A 49 -3.54 11.90 2.94
CA LEU A 49 -2.29 12.06 3.67
C LEU A 49 -1.19 12.72 2.83
N ALA A 50 -1.08 12.35 1.57
CA ALA A 50 0.02 12.73 0.70
C ALA A 50 -0.46 13.02 -0.74
N PRO A 51 -1.23 14.08 -0.97
CA PRO A 51 -1.84 14.38 -2.27
C PRO A 51 -0.82 14.55 -3.39
N ASN A 52 0.32 15.20 -3.13
CA ASN A 52 1.35 15.41 -4.15
C ASN A 52 2.10 14.13 -4.50
N HIS A 53 2.41 13.30 -3.49
CA HIS A 53 3.05 12.01 -3.70
C HIS A 53 2.13 11.06 -4.48
N VAL A 54 0.85 10.94 -4.08
CA VAL A 54 -0.14 10.11 -4.79
C VAL A 54 -0.30 10.57 -6.25
N LYS A 55 -0.37 11.88 -6.49
CA LYS A 55 -0.41 12.43 -7.85
C LYS A 55 0.81 12.00 -8.65
N ARG A 56 2.02 12.17 -8.09
CA ARG A 56 3.28 11.82 -8.77
C ARG A 56 3.40 10.32 -9.04
N ILE A 57 3.05 9.48 -8.07
CA ILE A 57 3.04 8.02 -8.25
C ILE A 57 2.11 7.63 -9.40
N LYS A 58 0.88 8.18 -9.47
CA LYS A 58 -0.04 7.92 -10.58
C LYS A 58 0.51 8.35 -11.93
N GLU A 59 1.17 9.51 -12.01
CA GLU A 59 1.83 9.97 -13.23
C GLU A 59 2.89 8.98 -13.70
N LEU A 60 3.79 8.56 -12.81
CA LEU A 60 4.86 7.59 -13.11
C LEU A 60 4.30 6.22 -13.49
N VAL A 61 3.26 5.75 -12.82
CA VAL A 61 2.57 4.50 -13.14
C VAL A 61 1.97 4.55 -14.55
N ARG A 62 1.31 5.63 -14.92
CA ARG A 62 0.73 5.82 -16.27
C ARG A 62 1.79 5.96 -17.37
N GLN A 63 3.01 6.37 -17.00
CA GLN A 63 4.18 6.40 -17.88
C GLN A 63 4.90 5.05 -17.97
N HIS A 64 4.41 4.00 -17.30
CA HIS A 64 5.06 2.69 -17.20
C HIS A 64 6.46 2.73 -16.57
N PHE A 65 6.75 3.78 -15.78
CA PHE A 65 8.06 3.99 -15.16
C PHE A 65 8.47 2.83 -14.24
N TYR A 66 7.52 2.22 -13.54
CA TYR A 66 7.78 1.14 -12.58
C TYR A 66 7.83 -0.26 -13.20
N ASP A 67 7.44 -0.44 -14.47
CA ASP A 67 7.43 -1.75 -15.12
C ASP A 67 8.88 -2.27 -15.27
N GLY A 68 9.17 -3.44 -14.71
CA GLY A 68 10.52 -4.03 -14.71
C GLY A 68 11.47 -3.52 -13.64
N VAL A 69 11.08 -2.56 -12.81
CA VAL A 69 11.93 -1.97 -11.76
C VAL A 69 12.19 -2.98 -10.64
N PRO A 70 13.46 -3.17 -10.21
CA PRO A 70 13.81 -4.16 -9.21
C PRO A 70 13.54 -3.71 -7.77
N PHE A 71 13.29 -4.70 -6.91
CA PHE A 71 13.44 -4.54 -5.47
C PHE A 71 14.93 -4.67 -5.14
N HIS A 72 15.61 -3.54 -5.01
CA HIS A 72 17.07 -3.51 -4.87
C HIS A 72 17.54 -3.60 -3.42
N ARG A 73 16.66 -3.32 -2.44
CA ARG A 73 16.95 -3.39 -1.02
C ARG A 73 15.76 -3.99 -0.26
N VAL A 74 15.97 -5.16 0.35
CA VAL A 74 14.91 -5.89 1.07
C VAL A 74 15.47 -6.41 2.38
N ILE A 75 14.99 -5.84 3.50
CA ILE A 75 15.41 -6.22 4.85
C ILE A 75 14.33 -7.09 5.48
N ALA A 76 14.69 -8.32 5.85
CA ALA A 76 13.78 -9.23 6.52
C ALA A 76 13.20 -8.61 7.80
N GLY A 77 11.88 -8.74 7.99
CA GLY A 77 11.17 -8.20 9.14
C GLY A 77 11.02 -6.67 9.17
N PHE A 78 11.57 -5.94 8.17
CA PHE A 78 11.45 -4.50 8.10
C PHE A 78 10.69 -4.04 6.84
N MET A 79 11.32 -4.04 5.66
CA MET A 79 10.67 -3.51 4.44
C MET A 79 11.28 -4.05 3.14
N ALA A 80 10.52 -3.91 2.04
CA ALA A 80 10.98 -4.12 0.66
C ALA A 80 10.99 -2.77 -0.09
N GLN A 81 12.17 -2.31 -0.55
CA GLN A 81 12.37 -1.04 -1.25
C GLN A 81 12.61 -1.24 -2.74
N THR A 82 11.95 -0.41 -3.53
CA THR A 82 11.96 -0.41 -5.01
C THR A 82 11.85 1.03 -5.54
N GLY A 83 11.57 1.18 -6.83
CA GLY A 83 11.29 2.49 -7.45
C GLY A 83 12.52 3.19 -8.01
N ASP A 84 13.68 2.52 -8.03
CA ASP A 84 14.88 2.95 -8.72
C ASP A 84 15.10 2.10 -9.99
N PRO A 85 14.92 2.66 -11.20
CA PRO A 85 15.13 1.91 -12.45
C PRO A 85 16.56 1.40 -12.64
N THR A 86 17.55 2.06 -12.02
CA THR A 86 18.96 1.64 -12.09
C THR A 86 19.28 0.51 -11.12
N GLY A 87 18.44 0.31 -10.08
CA GLY A 87 18.64 -0.68 -9.04
C GLY A 87 19.83 -0.42 -8.11
N THR A 88 20.45 0.77 -8.18
CA THR A 88 21.60 1.14 -7.36
C THR A 88 21.25 1.72 -5.99
N GLY A 89 19.97 2.10 -5.81
CA GLY A 89 19.47 2.83 -4.65
C GLY A 89 19.67 4.35 -4.73
N THR A 90 20.31 4.85 -5.81
CA THR A 90 20.58 6.28 -6.01
C THR A 90 19.84 6.89 -7.20
N GLY A 91 19.19 6.07 -8.02
CA GLY A 91 18.39 6.51 -9.16
C GLY A 91 16.98 6.94 -8.77
N GLY A 92 16.29 7.57 -9.73
CA GLY A 92 14.94 8.04 -9.57
C GLY A 92 14.35 8.59 -10.86
N SER A 93 13.22 9.29 -10.77
CA SER A 93 12.54 9.92 -11.90
C SER A 93 13.11 11.28 -12.26
N GLY A 94 14.02 11.82 -11.44
CA GLY A 94 14.65 13.12 -11.61
C GLY A 94 13.82 14.30 -11.09
N GLN A 95 12.76 14.06 -10.32
CA GLN A 95 11.92 15.12 -9.76
C GLN A 95 11.64 14.89 -8.28
N ASN A 96 12.24 15.70 -7.42
CA ASN A 96 11.99 15.65 -5.99
C ASN A 96 10.60 16.18 -5.63
N ILE A 97 10.05 15.63 -4.55
CA ILE A 97 8.73 15.95 -4.00
C ILE A 97 8.90 16.38 -2.55
N LYS A 98 8.27 17.50 -2.15
CA LYS A 98 8.27 17.95 -0.76
C LYS A 98 7.60 16.93 0.15
N ALA A 99 8.14 16.77 1.34
CA ALA A 99 7.59 15.88 2.35
C ALA A 99 6.13 16.21 2.71
N GLU A 100 5.34 15.15 2.89
CA GLU A 100 3.96 15.20 3.37
C GLU A 100 3.82 14.25 4.56
N PHE A 101 4.48 14.63 5.68
CA PHE A 101 4.46 13.81 6.89
C PHE A 101 3.08 13.87 7.57
N SER A 102 2.67 12.74 8.13
CA SER A 102 1.41 12.59 8.86
C SER A 102 1.65 11.99 10.25
N SER A 103 0.60 11.93 11.06
CA SER A 103 0.59 11.23 12.34
C SER A 103 0.28 9.74 12.23
N GLU A 104 0.08 9.23 11.01
CA GLU A 104 -0.16 7.81 10.78
C GLU A 104 1.08 6.98 11.09
N HIS A 105 0.85 5.73 11.51
CA HIS A 105 1.91 4.80 11.89
C HIS A 105 2.36 3.93 10.71
N HIS A 106 3.67 3.65 10.67
CA HIS A 106 4.22 2.66 9.76
C HIS A 106 3.96 1.26 10.33
N VAL A 107 2.87 0.65 9.89
CA VAL A 107 2.49 -0.72 10.25
C VAL A 107 2.75 -1.68 9.08
N ARG A 108 2.57 -3.00 9.30
CA ARG A 108 2.65 -3.97 8.21
C ARG A 108 1.70 -3.58 7.06
N GLY A 109 2.23 -3.54 5.83
CA GLY A 109 1.51 -3.15 4.62
C GLY A 109 1.56 -1.66 4.30
N THR A 110 2.06 -0.79 5.20
CA THR A 110 2.26 0.63 4.89
C THR A 110 3.20 0.79 3.71
N VAL A 111 2.80 1.64 2.76
CA VAL A 111 3.61 2.04 1.60
C VAL A 111 4.06 3.48 1.79
N SER A 112 5.38 3.69 1.85
CA SER A 112 5.97 4.97 2.22
C SER A 112 7.13 5.33 1.28
N MET A 113 7.39 6.65 1.10
CA MET A 113 8.46 7.11 0.22
C MET A 113 9.83 6.93 0.85
N ALA A 114 10.76 6.38 0.08
CA ALA A 114 12.18 6.46 0.41
C ALA A 114 12.72 7.86 0.07
N ARG A 115 13.76 8.29 0.79
CA ARG A 115 14.42 9.59 0.60
C ARG A 115 15.86 9.57 1.09
N ALA A 116 16.65 10.56 0.67
CA ALA A 116 17.96 10.84 1.24
C ALA A 116 17.84 11.59 2.61
N ASN A 117 18.89 12.27 3.04
CA ASN A 117 18.88 13.00 4.32
C ASN A 117 17.92 14.19 4.32
N ASP A 118 17.82 14.90 3.19
CA ASP A 118 16.86 16.00 3.02
C ASP A 118 15.43 15.44 3.05
N PRO A 119 14.54 15.93 3.91
CA PRO A 119 13.13 15.57 3.92
C PRO A 119 12.42 15.73 2.57
N ASP A 120 12.82 16.73 1.79
CA ASP A 120 12.23 17.08 0.50
C ASP A 120 12.93 16.38 -0.69
N SER A 121 13.67 15.31 -0.43
CA SER A 121 14.41 14.54 -1.46
C SER A 121 13.72 13.26 -1.94
N ALA A 122 12.48 13.01 -1.54
CA ALA A 122 11.71 11.91 -2.10
C ALA A 122 11.48 12.13 -3.60
N ASP A 123 11.53 11.05 -4.40
CA ASP A 123 11.34 11.12 -5.86
C ASP A 123 10.40 9.98 -6.33
N SER A 124 10.94 8.84 -6.72
CA SER A 124 10.19 7.68 -7.20
C SER A 124 10.35 6.45 -6.33
N GLN A 125 11.37 6.39 -5.49
CA GLN A 125 11.62 5.23 -4.65
C GLN A 125 10.63 5.15 -3.49
N PHE A 126 10.12 3.93 -3.24
CA PHE A 126 9.22 3.66 -2.12
C PHE A 126 9.52 2.30 -1.50
N PHE A 127 8.97 2.07 -0.33
CA PHE A 127 9.08 0.79 0.36
C PHE A 127 7.73 0.34 0.92
N ILE A 128 7.59 -0.99 1.09
CA ILE A 128 6.43 -1.65 1.70
C ILE A 128 6.91 -2.28 3.01
N CYS A 129 6.27 -1.95 4.14
CA CYS A 129 6.63 -2.45 5.44
C CYS A 129 6.19 -3.91 5.64
N PHE A 130 7.09 -4.79 6.09
CA PHE A 130 6.77 -6.16 6.50
C PHE A 130 6.21 -6.24 7.92
N ALA A 131 6.54 -5.27 8.77
CA ALA A 131 6.13 -5.18 10.17
C ALA A 131 6.02 -3.71 10.60
N ASN A 132 5.65 -3.48 11.87
CA ASN A 132 5.62 -2.14 12.45
C ASN A 132 7.02 -1.51 12.48
N ALA A 133 7.10 -0.24 12.10
CA ALA A 133 8.33 0.54 12.02
C ALA A 133 8.13 1.94 12.59
N ASP A 134 7.69 2.02 13.84
CA ASP A 134 7.31 3.26 14.55
C ASP A 134 8.43 4.32 14.56
N PHE A 135 9.69 3.91 14.40
CA PHE A 135 10.85 4.81 14.30
C PHE A 135 10.84 5.69 13.05
N LEU A 136 9.98 5.37 12.04
CA LEU A 136 9.77 6.14 10.80
C LEU A 136 8.64 7.17 10.92
N ASP A 137 7.81 7.08 11.95
CA ASP A 137 6.61 7.90 12.10
C ASP A 137 6.96 9.40 12.17
N GLY A 138 6.20 10.20 11.42
CA GLY A 138 6.44 11.63 11.28
C GLY A 138 7.71 12.02 10.52
N LYS A 139 8.47 11.06 9.95
CA LYS A 139 9.76 11.28 9.27
C LYS A 139 9.78 10.82 7.81
N TYR A 140 8.82 9.98 7.42
CA TYR A 140 8.65 9.47 6.06
C TYR A 140 7.21 9.66 5.60
N THR A 141 7.02 9.95 4.32
CA THR A 141 5.69 10.21 3.76
C THR A 141 4.98 8.91 3.44
N ILE A 142 3.91 8.62 4.17
CA ILE A 142 3.00 7.51 3.89
C ILE A 142 2.06 7.94 2.77
N TRP A 143 2.00 7.18 1.68
CA TRP A 143 1.14 7.47 0.55
C TRP A 143 0.16 6.34 0.18
N GLY A 144 0.26 5.18 0.84
CA GLY A 144 -0.62 4.04 0.56
C GLY A 144 -0.56 2.94 1.62
N MET A 145 -1.47 1.98 1.45
CA MET A 145 -1.59 0.79 2.28
C MET A 145 -1.89 -0.42 1.38
N VAL A 146 -1.16 -1.52 1.57
CA VAL A 146 -1.50 -2.80 0.96
C VAL A 146 -2.76 -3.35 1.61
N VAL A 147 -3.81 -3.51 0.81
CA VAL A 147 -5.12 -4.02 1.27
C VAL A 147 -5.35 -5.49 0.85
N SER A 148 -4.55 -6.01 -0.09
CA SER A 148 -4.56 -7.42 -0.50
C SER A 148 -3.23 -7.81 -1.12
N GLY A 149 -2.83 -9.08 -0.98
CA GLY A 149 -1.61 -9.62 -1.61
C GLY A 149 -0.33 -9.40 -0.80
N MET A 150 -0.41 -9.10 0.52
CA MET A 150 0.80 -8.99 1.37
C MET A 150 1.61 -10.29 1.41
N GLU A 151 0.96 -11.45 1.23
CA GLU A 151 1.60 -12.76 1.11
C GLU A 151 2.54 -12.87 -0.11
N PHE A 152 2.31 -12.08 -1.16
CA PHE A 152 3.20 -11.99 -2.32
C PHE A 152 4.38 -11.05 -2.06
N VAL A 153 4.15 -9.97 -1.31
CA VAL A 153 5.24 -9.08 -0.84
C VAL A 153 6.20 -9.85 0.07
N ASP A 154 5.67 -10.74 0.93
CA ASP A 154 6.50 -11.59 1.81
C ASP A 154 7.42 -12.54 1.05
N GLN A 155 7.12 -12.89 -0.19
CA GLN A 155 7.93 -13.78 -1.02
C GLN A 155 9.10 -13.07 -1.71
N ILE A 156 9.10 -11.74 -1.77
CA ILE A 156 10.20 -10.97 -2.37
C ILE A 156 11.53 -11.37 -1.70
N HIS A 157 12.54 -11.64 -2.52
CA HIS A 157 13.87 -12.08 -2.08
C HIS A 157 14.52 -11.05 -1.15
N LYS A 158 15.02 -11.50 0.01
CA LYS A 158 15.64 -10.64 1.02
C LYS A 158 17.14 -10.60 0.79
N GLY A 159 17.70 -9.39 0.82
CA GLY A 159 19.15 -9.22 0.80
C GLY A 159 19.78 -9.61 2.14
N PRO A 160 21.08 -9.88 2.16
CA PRO A 160 21.81 -10.20 3.39
C PRO A 160 21.74 -9.06 4.41
N GLU A 161 21.60 -9.39 5.68
CA GLU A 161 21.57 -8.41 6.77
C GLU A 161 22.90 -7.63 6.86
N ALA A 162 24.03 -8.33 6.62
CA ALA A 162 25.36 -7.73 6.61
C ALA A 162 25.52 -6.61 5.56
N ASP A 163 24.75 -6.69 4.47
CA ASP A 163 24.74 -5.70 3.38
C ASP A 163 23.55 -4.73 3.47
N ASN A 164 22.98 -4.59 4.68
CA ASN A 164 21.81 -3.72 4.92
C ASN A 164 20.64 -4.03 3.97
N GLY A 165 20.47 -5.31 3.62
CA GLY A 165 19.40 -5.79 2.77
C GLY A 165 19.59 -5.54 1.26
N ALA A 166 20.80 -5.14 0.81
CA ALA A 166 21.08 -4.98 -0.61
C ALA A 166 20.97 -6.34 -1.32
N VAL A 167 20.04 -6.45 -2.27
CA VAL A 167 19.80 -7.70 -3.01
C VAL A 167 20.77 -7.76 -4.19
N PRO A 168 21.55 -8.86 -4.37
CA PRO A 168 22.42 -9.06 -5.53
C PRO A 168 21.63 -8.95 -6.83
N GLU A 169 22.20 -8.34 -7.87
CA GLU A 169 21.50 -8.02 -9.12
C GLU A 169 20.76 -9.21 -9.74
N GLY A 170 21.42 -10.38 -9.75
CA GLY A 170 20.85 -11.63 -10.33
C GLY A 170 19.72 -12.26 -9.51
N GLU A 171 19.47 -11.78 -8.28
CA GLU A 171 18.50 -12.36 -7.33
C GLU A 171 17.30 -11.43 -7.08
N ARG A 172 17.29 -10.26 -7.71
CA ARG A 172 16.25 -9.24 -7.49
C ARG A 172 14.94 -9.63 -8.14
N ASP A 173 13.90 -9.69 -7.33
CA ASP A 173 12.54 -9.63 -7.85
C ASP A 173 12.26 -8.27 -8.48
N LYS A 174 11.33 -8.24 -9.44
CA LYS A 174 10.96 -7.04 -10.19
C LYS A 174 9.46 -6.83 -10.14
N ILE A 175 9.07 -5.57 -10.24
CA ILE A 175 7.69 -5.21 -10.56
C ILE A 175 7.44 -5.67 -12.00
N VAL A 176 6.52 -6.63 -12.19
CA VAL A 176 6.13 -7.08 -13.54
C VAL A 176 5.38 -5.97 -14.25
N LYS A 177 4.44 -5.37 -13.52
CA LYS A 177 3.62 -4.26 -14.00
C LYS A 177 3.00 -3.49 -12.84
N MET A 178 2.82 -2.19 -13.05
CA MET A 178 2.07 -1.36 -12.11
C MET A 178 0.98 -0.58 -12.85
N LYS A 179 -0.25 -0.56 -12.32
CA LYS A 179 -1.39 0.13 -12.94
C LYS A 179 -2.28 0.80 -11.91
N VAL A 180 -2.84 1.97 -12.26
CA VAL A 180 -4.03 2.50 -11.58
C VAL A 180 -5.22 1.60 -11.93
N ALA A 181 -6.01 1.19 -10.95
CA ALA A 181 -7.11 0.24 -11.18
C ALA A 181 -8.17 0.79 -12.14
N ALA A 182 -8.40 2.10 -12.15
CA ALA A 182 -9.29 2.76 -13.11
C ALA A 182 -8.85 2.56 -14.58
N ASP A 183 -7.54 2.36 -14.82
CA ASP A 183 -6.97 2.16 -16.17
C ASP A 183 -6.85 0.65 -16.52
N ALA A 184 -7.27 -0.25 -15.63
CA ALA A 184 -7.26 -1.69 -15.87
C ALA A 184 -8.51 -2.10 -16.66
N LYS A 185 -8.32 -2.43 -17.94
CA LYS A 185 -9.34 -3.06 -18.80
C LYS A 185 -9.10 -4.55 -18.84
#